data_06c3750b9c225b296f134b38b798c2ab
#
_entry.id   06c3750b9c225b296f134b38b798c2ab
#
_cell.length_a   1.000
_cell.length_b   1.000
_cell.length_c   1.000
_cell.angle_alpha   90.00
_cell.angle_beta   90.00
_cell.angle_gamma   90.00
#
_symmetry.space_group_name_H-M   'P 1'
#
loop_
_entity.id
_entity.type
_entity.pdbx_description
1 polymer ?
#
loop_
_entity_poly.entity_id
_entity_poly.type
_entity_poly.pdbx_seq_one_letter_code
_entity_poly.pdbx_strand_id
1 'polypeptide(L)'
;MRVKTLILSALLAGCGPAHVDITYGDKESSVDSDGDGLTDAEEEALGSDPLSADTDGDGWADGVEDNSYTDPTDPNDHPYTGGWPIDACRYDLTSTGMAEGDVINDVTLLDQYGEELRLHDLCNHVVMIEHAGFS
;
A
#
# COMPACT_ATOMS: atom_id res chain seq x y z
N MET A 1 14.88 -14.32 -11.25
CA MET A 1 15.29 -15.65 -10.72
C MET A 1 16.34 -15.39 -9.64
N ARG A 2 15.93 -15.37 -8.38
CA ARG A 2 16.82 -15.03 -7.26
C ARG A 2 17.72 -16.22 -6.94
N VAL A 3 19.02 -16.08 -7.20
CA VAL A 3 20.02 -17.07 -6.77
C VAL A 3 20.44 -16.73 -5.35
N LYS A 4 19.89 -17.44 -4.37
CA LYS A 4 20.40 -17.40 -3.00
C LYS A 4 21.64 -18.30 -2.94
N THR A 5 22.82 -17.69 -2.97
CA THR A 5 24.05 -18.42 -2.71
C THR A 5 24.25 -18.51 -1.20
N LEU A 6 23.97 -19.69 -0.64
CA LEU A 6 24.29 -20.01 0.75
C LEU A 6 25.73 -20.51 0.76
N ILE A 7 26.68 -19.70 1.23
CA ILE A 7 28.05 -20.14 1.47
C ILE A 7 28.13 -20.64 2.90
N LEU A 8 28.12 -21.94 3.07
CA LEU A 8 28.38 -22.60 4.35
C LEU A 8 29.88 -22.79 4.48
N SER A 9 30.57 -21.89 5.18
CA SER A 9 31.97 -22.07 5.55
C SER A 9 32.03 -22.84 6.86
N ALA A 10 32.39 -24.11 6.78
CA ALA A 10 32.75 -24.90 7.95
C ALA A 10 34.17 -24.56 8.34
N LEU A 11 34.35 -23.89 9.49
CA LEU A 11 35.65 -23.68 10.12
C LEU A 11 35.82 -24.66 11.27
N LEU A 12 36.92 -25.36 11.22
CA LEU A 12 37.44 -26.18 12.31
C LEU A 12 38.04 -25.28 13.41
N ALA A 13 37.59 -25.52 14.63
CA ALA A 13 38.21 -25.24 15.92
C ALA A 13 38.78 -23.83 16.16
N GLY A 14 38.00 -23.01 16.86
CA GLY A 14 38.48 -21.77 17.51
C GLY A 14 37.32 -21.02 18.11
N CYS A 15 37.25 -21.02 19.42
CA CYS A 15 36.27 -20.41 20.32
C CYS A 15 35.85 -18.98 19.89
N GLY A 16 34.61 -18.81 19.40
CA GLY A 16 33.99 -17.52 19.14
C GLY A 16 32.68 -17.73 18.38
N PRO A 17 31.59 -16.98 18.68
CA PRO A 17 30.36 -17.10 17.94
C PRO A 17 30.59 -16.71 16.47
N ALA A 18 30.21 -17.60 15.57
CA ALA A 18 30.26 -17.35 14.14
C ALA A 18 29.35 -16.15 13.82
N HIS A 19 29.96 -15.03 13.49
CA HIS A 19 29.27 -13.89 12.94
C HIS A 19 28.90 -14.25 11.50
N VAL A 20 27.64 -14.57 11.26
CA VAL A 20 27.13 -14.72 9.90
C VAL A 20 26.90 -13.33 9.37
N ASP A 21 27.87 -12.80 8.63
CA ASP A 21 27.68 -11.59 7.83
C ASP A 21 26.75 -11.94 6.67
N ILE A 22 25.48 -11.65 6.84
CA ILE A 22 24.53 -11.67 5.73
C ILE A 22 24.71 -10.34 5.01
N THR A 23 25.69 -10.26 4.12
CA THR A 23 25.74 -9.19 3.14
C THR A 23 24.59 -9.40 2.16
N TYR A 24 23.50 -8.69 2.37
CA TYR A 24 22.54 -8.40 1.34
C TYR A 24 23.25 -7.56 0.30
N GLY A 25 23.66 -8.18 -0.79
CA GLY A 25 24.16 -7.47 -1.94
C GLY A 25 22.99 -6.89 -2.73
N ASP A 26 22.52 -5.74 -2.35
CA ASP A 26 21.48 -5.07 -3.11
C ASP A 26 21.81 -3.57 -3.16
N LYS A 27 22.67 -3.23 -4.09
CA LYS A 27 22.87 -1.84 -4.55
C LYS A 27 21.94 -1.47 -5.70
N GLU A 28 21.05 -2.36 -6.11
CA GLU A 28 20.11 -2.10 -7.20
C GLU A 28 18.74 -1.60 -6.71
N SER A 29 18.45 -1.68 -5.42
CA SER A 29 17.14 -1.31 -4.88
C SER A 29 17.02 0.15 -4.40
N SER A 30 17.91 1.02 -4.81
CA SER A 30 17.87 2.43 -4.41
C SER A 30 17.82 3.40 -5.59
N VAL A 31 17.64 2.89 -6.79
CA VAL A 31 17.44 3.72 -7.99
C VAL A 31 15.96 4.04 -8.06
N ASP A 32 15.63 5.30 -8.16
CA ASP A 32 14.34 5.90 -8.41
C ASP A 32 14.53 6.70 -9.70
N SER A 33 14.06 6.14 -10.81
CA SER A 33 14.42 6.64 -12.14
C SER A 33 13.58 7.84 -12.59
N ASP A 34 12.35 7.97 -12.08
CA ASP A 34 11.44 9.07 -12.42
C ASP A 34 11.25 10.08 -11.29
N GLY A 35 11.64 9.72 -10.05
CA GLY A 35 11.70 10.64 -8.91
C GLY A 35 10.37 10.78 -8.15
N ASP A 36 9.52 9.78 -8.19
CA ASP A 36 8.22 9.78 -7.53
C ASP A 36 8.26 9.33 -6.06
N GLY A 37 9.38 8.74 -5.63
CA GLY A 37 9.64 8.28 -4.27
C GLY A 37 9.59 6.76 -4.08
N LEU A 38 9.22 5.99 -5.11
CA LEU A 38 9.44 4.56 -5.20
C LEU A 38 10.78 4.27 -5.86
N THR A 39 11.34 3.12 -5.58
CA THR A 39 12.50 2.63 -6.34
C THR A 39 12.02 1.77 -7.51
N ASP A 40 12.80 1.73 -8.59
CA ASP A 40 12.52 0.88 -9.77
C ASP A 40 12.14 -0.56 -9.39
N ALA A 41 12.73 -1.07 -8.30
CA ALA A 41 12.46 -2.43 -7.83
C ALA A 41 11.13 -2.56 -7.06
N GLU A 42 10.68 -1.50 -6.39
CA GLU A 42 9.38 -1.43 -5.71
C GLU A 42 8.29 -1.32 -6.76
N GLU A 43 8.49 -0.49 -7.77
CA GLU A 43 7.56 -0.34 -8.88
C GLU A 43 7.42 -1.62 -9.70
N GLU A 44 8.54 -2.31 -10.01
CA GLU A 44 8.46 -3.62 -10.67
C GLU A 44 7.66 -4.63 -9.84
N ALA A 45 7.70 -4.52 -8.50
CA ALA A 45 6.94 -5.39 -7.61
C ALA A 45 5.45 -5.02 -7.55
N LEU A 46 5.11 -3.75 -7.68
CA LEU A 46 3.74 -3.24 -7.76
C LEU A 46 3.16 -3.45 -9.16
N GLY A 47 3.99 -3.41 -10.19
CA GLY A 47 3.59 -3.53 -11.60
C GLY A 47 3.48 -2.18 -12.29
N SER A 48 3.91 -1.10 -11.66
CA SER A 48 4.03 0.23 -12.23
C SER A 48 5.27 0.36 -13.15
N ASP A 49 5.40 1.47 -13.85
CA ASP A 49 6.49 1.72 -14.81
C ASP A 49 7.58 2.58 -14.17
N PRO A 50 8.80 2.05 -13.92
CA PRO A 50 9.92 2.76 -13.30
C PRO A 50 10.42 4.01 -14.03
N LEU A 51 9.81 4.39 -15.12
CA LEU A 51 10.15 5.57 -15.90
C LEU A 51 9.00 6.57 -16.00
N SER A 52 7.89 6.30 -15.32
CA SER A 52 6.68 7.12 -15.35
C SER A 52 6.14 7.34 -13.95
N ALA A 53 6.42 8.47 -13.34
CA ALA A 53 5.99 8.84 -12.00
C ALA A 53 4.46 8.83 -11.75
N ASP A 54 3.67 8.55 -12.76
CA ASP A 54 2.21 8.40 -12.77
C ASP A 54 1.93 7.37 -13.88
N THR A 55 1.86 6.11 -13.49
CA THR A 55 1.80 4.98 -14.44
C THR A 55 0.48 4.92 -15.18
N ASP A 56 -0.64 5.15 -14.52
CA ASP A 56 -1.98 5.02 -15.12
C ASP A 56 -2.54 6.36 -15.66
N GLY A 57 -1.90 7.48 -15.31
CA GLY A 57 -2.21 8.79 -15.87
C GLY A 57 -3.40 9.49 -15.23
N ASP A 58 -3.77 9.12 -14.01
CA ASP A 58 -4.90 9.71 -13.29
C ASP A 58 -4.57 11.05 -12.59
N GLY A 59 -3.27 11.35 -12.44
CA GLY A 59 -2.76 12.59 -11.85
C GLY A 59 -2.21 12.44 -10.44
N TRP A 60 -2.20 11.22 -9.89
CA TRP A 60 -1.48 10.88 -8.69
C TRP A 60 -0.17 10.18 -9.04
N ALA A 61 0.86 10.37 -8.24
CA ALA A 61 2.12 9.69 -8.45
C ALA A 61 2.10 8.31 -7.78
N ASP A 62 2.73 7.32 -8.41
CA ASP A 62 2.74 5.93 -7.95
C ASP A 62 3.20 5.81 -6.49
N GLY A 63 4.24 6.58 -6.09
CA GLY A 63 4.69 6.63 -4.70
C GLY A 63 3.71 7.27 -3.73
N VAL A 64 2.84 8.17 -4.18
CA VAL A 64 1.74 8.72 -3.35
C VAL A 64 0.65 7.68 -3.18
N GLU A 65 0.37 6.91 -4.21
CA GLU A 65 -0.66 5.88 -4.22
C GLU A 65 -0.29 4.69 -3.34
N ASP A 66 0.94 4.18 -3.46
CA ASP A 66 1.44 3.12 -2.58
C ASP A 66 1.37 3.53 -1.11
N ASN A 67 1.77 4.77 -0.78
CA ASN A 67 1.67 5.31 0.57
C ASN A 67 0.22 5.51 1.04
N SER A 68 -0.72 5.61 0.12
CA SER A 68 -2.15 5.81 0.38
C SER A 68 -2.97 4.52 0.27
N TYR A 69 -2.30 3.38 0.02
CA TYR A 69 -2.94 2.08 -0.17
C TYR A 69 -3.92 2.04 -1.36
N THR A 70 -3.60 2.77 -2.43
CA THR A 70 -4.28 2.71 -3.71
C THR A 70 -3.41 2.00 -4.75
N ASP A 71 -3.99 1.61 -5.88
CA ASP A 71 -3.32 0.83 -6.91
C ASP A 71 -2.77 1.77 -8.01
N PRO A 72 -1.44 1.94 -8.12
CA PRO A 72 -0.83 2.85 -9.10
C PRO A 72 -1.01 2.43 -10.57
N THR A 73 -1.75 1.37 -10.82
CA THR A 73 -2.05 0.87 -12.17
C THR A 73 -3.53 0.91 -12.52
N ASP A 74 -4.41 1.34 -11.60
CA ASP A 74 -5.85 1.48 -11.83
C ASP A 74 -6.31 2.93 -11.65
N PRO A 75 -6.57 3.69 -12.72
CA PRO A 75 -6.94 5.10 -12.67
C PRO A 75 -8.28 5.39 -11.98
N ASN A 76 -8.94 4.39 -11.42
CA ASN A 76 -10.13 4.55 -10.60
C ASN A 76 -9.87 4.27 -9.11
N ASP A 77 -8.68 3.84 -8.74
CA ASP A 77 -8.29 3.54 -7.36
C ASP A 77 -7.20 4.49 -6.89
N HIS A 78 -7.52 5.73 -6.65
CA HIS A 78 -6.61 6.81 -6.29
C HIS A 78 -6.94 7.41 -4.91
N PRO A 79 -6.01 8.16 -4.29
CA PRO A 79 -6.26 8.89 -3.05
C PRO A 79 -7.42 9.88 -3.20
N TYR A 80 -8.25 10.00 -2.17
CA TYR A 80 -9.40 10.90 -2.21
C TYR A 80 -9.01 12.38 -2.29
N THR A 81 -9.59 13.12 -3.22
CA THR A 81 -9.43 14.58 -3.37
C THR A 81 -9.74 15.32 -2.07
N GLY A 82 -10.68 14.82 -1.27
CA GLY A 82 -11.03 15.34 0.05
C GLY A 82 -9.99 15.06 1.14
N GLY A 83 -8.92 14.31 0.84
CA GLY A 83 -7.92 13.90 1.81
C GLY A 83 -8.47 12.94 2.86
N TRP A 84 -9.50 12.16 2.54
CA TRP A 84 -10.01 11.12 3.41
C TRP A 84 -8.96 10.01 3.56
N PRO A 85 -8.71 9.54 4.79
CA PRO A 85 -7.72 8.49 5.00
C PRO A 85 -8.19 7.17 4.40
N ILE A 86 -7.28 6.49 3.72
CA ILE A 86 -7.44 5.10 3.31
C ILE A 86 -6.54 4.25 4.19
N ASP A 87 -7.05 3.14 4.73
CA ASP A 87 -6.28 2.26 5.62
C ASP A 87 -6.02 0.91 4.92
N ALA A 88 -4.88 0.32 5.21
CA ALA A 88 -4.43 -0.96 4.65
C ALA A 88 -5.40 -2.13 4.85
N CYS A 89 -6.38 -2.01 5.75
CA CYS A 89 -7.36 -3.06 5.98
C CYS A 89 -8.59 -3.01 5.04
N ARG A 90 -8.67 -2.02 4.14
CA ARG A 90 -9.84 -1.82 3.26
C ARG A 90 -10.27 -3.06 2.46
N TYR A 91 -9.32 -3.88 2.04
CA TYR A 91 -9.57 -5.10 1.26
C TYR A 91 -9.76 -6.36 2.11
N ASP A 92 -9.37 -6.30 3.39
CA ASP A 92 -9.38 -7.46 4.29
C ASP A 92 -10.68 -7.59 5.09
N LEU A 93 -11.54 -6.57 5.04
CA LEU A 93 -12.76 -6.53 5.81
C LEU A 93 -13.88 -7.32 5.13
N THR A 94 -14.35 -8.37 5.81
CA THR A 94 -15.54 -9.10 5.39
C THR A 94 -16.70 -8.76 6.33
N SER A 95 -17.83 -8.33 5.77
CA SER A 95 -19.03 -8.02 6.54
C SER A 95 -19.53 -9.22 7.34
N THR A 96 -19.85 -9.01 8.62
CA THR A 96 -20.39 -10.04 9.50
C THR A 96 -21.79 -9.70 10.02
N GLY A 97 -22.21 -8.44 9.94
CA GLY A 97 -23.53 -8.01 10.38
C GLY A 97 -23.64 -6.53 10.72
N MET A 98 -24.59 -6.18 11.56
CA MET A 98 -24.88 -4.82 12.02
C MET A 98 -25.02 -4.70 13.54
N ALA A 99 -24.66 -5.73 14.29
CA ALA A 99 -24.68 -5.69 15.73
C ALA A 99 -23.39 -5.09 16.29
N GLU A 100 -23.37 -4.78 17.58
CA GLU A 100 -22.16 -4.32 18.25
C GLU A 100 -21.05 -5.38 18.14
N GLY A 101 -19.90 -4.97 17.62
CA GLY A 101 -18.76 -5.84 17.36
C GLY A 101 -18.73 -6.49 15.97
N ASP A 102 -19.76 -6.30 15.17
CA ASP A 102 -19.77 -6.76 13.79
C ASP A 102 -18.98 -5.82 12.86
N VAL A 103 -18.48 -6.38 11.77
CA VAL A 103 -18.03 -5.62 10.60
C VAL A 103 -19.26 -5.36 9.73
N ILE A 104 -19.61 -4.10 9.57
CA ILE A 104 -20.76 -3.69 8.74
C ILE A 104 -20.48 -3.91 7.26
N ASN A 105 -21.52 -3.89 6.44
CA ASN A 105 -21.36 -3.92 4.99
C ASN A 105 -20.59 -2.68 4.52
N ASP A 106 -19.78 -2.86 3.50
CA ASP A 106 -19.19 -1.73 2.82
C ASP A 106 -20.29 -0.90 2.16
N VAL A 107 -20.27 0.38 2.39
CA VAL A 107 -21.23 1.35 1.87
C VAL A 107 -20.46 2.45 1.17
N THR A 108 -20.82 2.68 -0.07
CA THR A 108 -20.27 3.78 -0.87
C THR A 108 -21.17 5.02 -0.73
N LEU A 109 -20.58 6.13 -0.38
CA LEU A 109 -21.24 7.43 -0.23
C LEU A 109 -20.52 8.46 -1.10
N LEU A 110 -21.28 9.38 -1.71
CA LEU A 110 -20.67 10.51 -2.39
C LEU A 110 -20.24 11.56 -1.36
N ASP A 111 -19.02 12.00 -1.47
CA ASP A 111 -18.51 13.11 -0.69
C ASP A 111 -18.88 14.47 -1.30
N GLN A 112 -18.37 15.57 -0.71
CA GLN A 112 -18.63 16.94 -1.18
C GLN A 112 -17.95 17.29 -2.52
N TYR A 113 -17.00 16.47 -2.95
CA TYR A 113 -16.29 16.61 -4.23
C TYR A 113 -16.92 15.77 -5.33
N GLY A 114 -17.89 14.91 -4.98
CA GLY A 114 -18.58 14.01 -5.89
C GLY A 114 -17.87 12.67 -6.08
N GLU A 115 -16.89 12.39 -5.24
CA GLU A 115 -16.17 11.11 -5.23
C GLU A 115 -16.91 10.07 -4.41
N GLU A 116 -16.79 8.82 -4.80
CA GLU A 116 -17.35 7.67 -4.10
C GLU A 116 -16.44 7.26 -2.94
N LEU A 117 -16.76 7.69 -1.72
CA LEU A 117 -16.08 7.31 -0.49
C LEU A 117 -16.61 5.97 0.00
N ARG A 118 -15.75 4.97 0.15
CA ARG A 118 -16.08 3.67 0.70
C ARG A 118 -15.89 3.66 2.22
N LEU A 119 -16.85 3.07 2.93
CA LEU A 119 -16.79 3.03 4.39
C LEU A 119 -15.65 2.15 4.93
N HIS A 120 -15.32 1.07 4.23
CA HIS A 120 -14.23 0.18 4.62
C HIS A 120 -12.84 0.83 4.44
N ASP A 121 -12.71 1.85 3.61
CA ASP A 121 -11.47 2.61 3.48
C ASP A 121 -11.10 3.34 4.76
N LEU A 122 -12.10 3.64 5.60
CA LEU A 122 -11.94 4.29 6.90
C LEU A 122 -11.75 3.28 8.05
N CYS A 123 -11.27 2.07 7.78
CA CYS A 123 -10.99 1.10 8.83
C CYS A 123 -9.98 1.69 9.85
N ASN A 124 -10.00 1.20 11.10
CA ASN A 124 -9.26 1.78 12.23
C ASN A 124 -9.65 3.23 12.62
N HIS A 125 -10.58 3.86 11.91
CA HIS A 125 -11.11 5.17 12.28
C HIS A 125 -12.48 5.06 12.94
N VAL A 126 -12.82 6.04 13.77
CA VAL A 126 -14.17 6.17 14.33
C VAL A 126 -15.01 7.01 13.37
N VAL A 127 -15.99 6.39 12.75
CA VAL A 127 -16.90 7.05 11.80
C VAL A 127 -18.25 7.29 12.44
N MET A 128 -18.73 8.54 12.42
CA MET A 128 -20.07 8.90 12.84
C MET A 128 -20.89 9.28 11.60
N ILE A 129 -21.95 8.53 11.34
CA ILE A 129 -22.86 8.81 10.23
C ILE A 129 -24.13 9.44 10.82
N GLU A 130 -24.41 10.69 10.47
CA GLU A 130 -25.63 11.37 10.83
C GLU A 130 -26.56 11.48 9.61
N HIS A 131 -27.80 11.05 9.79
CA HIS A 131 -28.83 11.21 8.77
C HIS A 131 -29.71 12.41 9.12
N ALA A 132 -29.57 13.50 8.37
CA ALA A 132 -30.48 14.66 8.46
C ALA A 132 -31.64 14.47 7.48
N GLY A 133 -32.83 14.17 7.99
CA GLY A 133 -34.04 14.18 7.19
C GLY A 133 -34.54 15.60 7.03
N PHE A 134 -34.59 16.12 5.81
CA PHE A 134 -35.35 17.32 5.50
C PHE A 134 -36.82 16.92 5.32
N SER A 135 -37.69 17.41 6.19
CA SER A 135 -39.15 17.29 6.06
C SER A 135 -39.74 18.50 5.36
#